data_2bc852e5836a9740408b66d29366a246
#
_entry.id   2bc852e5836a9740408b66d29366a246
#
_cell.length_a   1.000
_cell.length_b   1.000
_cell.length_c   1.000
_cell.angle_alpha   90.00
_cell.angle_beta   90.00
_cell.angle_gamma   90.00
#
_symmetry.space_group_name_H-M   'P 1'
#
loop_
_entity.id
_entity.type
_entity.pdbx_description
1 polymer ?
#
loop_
_entity_poly.entity_id
_entity_poly.type
_entity_poly.pdbx_seq_one_letter_code
_entity_poly.pdbx_strand_id
1 'polypeptide(L)'
;VMGTSVIKDYGLLFKGSLTGAYLTIEPKKGSEVPVAVWIVTETDEEALDRYEGCPVFYYKKDMELDIKGIRTGKIRKRKCFVYIMHEERKIGIPSLSYVRTCLDGYISFGFDEHYLSEAQIRAVKEAGYED
;
A
#
# COMPACT_ATOMS: atom_id res chain seq x y z
N VAL A 1 -8.54 10.08 -9.68
CA VAL A 1 -8.83 9.16 -8.58
C VAL A 1 -10.35 8.93 -8.48
N MET A 2 -10.75 7.70 -8.29
CA MET A 2 -12.16 7.32 -8.20
C MET A 2 -12.72 7.55 -6.81
N GLY A 3 -11.99 7.14 -5.79
CA GLY A 3 -12.44 7.24 -4.41
C GLY A 3 -11.45 6.60 -3.45
N THR A 4 -11.93 6.35 -2.25
CA THR A 4 -11.16 5.73 -1.18
C THR A 4 -11.85 4.46 -0.68
N SER A 5 -11.07 3.58 -0.07
CA SER A 5 -11.58 2.35 0.52
C SER A 5 -10.71 1.92 1.69
N VAL A 6 -11.09 0.83 2.32
CA VAL A 6 -10.31 0.20 3.39
C VAL A 6 -10.21 -1.28 3.08
N ILE A 7 -8.99 -1.81 3.08
CA ILE A 7 -8.76 -3.24 2.91
C ILE A 7 -8.74 -3.87 4.30
N LYS A 8 -9.73 -4.69 4.60
CA LYS A 8 -9.88 -5.35 5.89
C LYS A 8 -8.98 -6.58 5.99
N ASP A 9 -8.53 -6.88 7.20
CA ASP A 9 -7.69 -8.04 7.53
C ASP A 9 -6.36 -8.06 6.78
N TYR A 10 -5.84 -6.87 6.52
CA TYR A 10 -4.49 -6.64 6.00
C TYR A 10 -3.79 -5.60 6.87
N GLY A 11 -2.48 -5.72 6.97
CA GLY A 11 -1.64 -4.76 7.68
C GLY A 11 -0.65 -4.09 6.74
N LEU A 12 -0.33 -2.84 7.03
CA LEU A 12 0.64 -2.04 6.28
C LEU A 12 2.03 -2.23 6.87
N LEU A 13 3.02 -2.43 6.00
CA LEU A 13 4.41 -2.56 6.45
C LEU A 13 5.38 -2.10 5.36
N PHE A 14 6.64 -1.89 5.76
CA PHE A 14 7.74 -1.59 4.86
C PHE A 14 8.60 -2.83 4.69
N LYS A 15 8.82 -3.23 3.45
CA LYS A 15 9.69 -4.35 3.12
C LYS A 15 10.75 -3.93 2.12
N GLY A 16 11.89 -4.59 2.18
CA GLY A 16 13.08 -4.16 1.48
C GLY A 16 13.38 -4.90 0.20
N SER A 17 14.10 -4.17 -0.62
CA SER A 17 14.86 -4.67 -1.75
C SER A 17 16.31 -4.22 -1.54
N LEU A 18 17.17 -4.46 -2.53
CA LEU A 18 18.57 -4.00 -2.50
C LEU A 18 18.68 -2.47 -2.50
N THR A 19 17.64 -1.77 -2.97
CA THR A 19 17.66 -0.30 -3.14
C THR A 19 16.92 0.45 -2.04
N GLY A 20 16.21 -0.24 -1.15
CA GLY A 20 15.48 0.42 -0.07
C GLY A 20 14.29 -0.40 0.41
N ALA A 21 13.51 0.19 1.31
CA ALA A 21 12.29 -0.42 1.81
C ALA A 21 11.08 0.39 1.32
N TYR A 22 10.02 -0.32 0.93
CA TYR A 22 8.83 0.27 0.34
C TYR A 22 7.58 -0.29 0.97
N LEU A 23 6.45 0.45 0.87
CA LEU A 23 5.18 0.01 1.41
C LEU A 23 4.65 -1.22 0.69
N THR A 24 4.10 -2.12 1.48
CA THR A 24 3.33 -3.26 1.01
C THR A 24 2.29 -3.63 2.07
N ILE A 25 1.45 -4.59 1.76
CA ILE A 25 0.44 -5.09 2.70
C ILE A 25 0.54 -6.61 2.79
N GLU A 26 0.17 -7.15 3.94
CA GLU A 26 0.10 -8.59 4.17
C GLU A 26 -1.15 -8.93 4.96
N PRO A 27 -1.68 -10.15 4.82
CA PRO A 27 -2.79 -10.58 5.65
C PRO A 27 -2.47 -10.43 7.13
N LYS A 28 -3.36 -9.76 7.85
CA LYS A 28 -3.26 -9.57 9.30
C LYS A 28 -4.65 -9.40 9.87
N LYS A 29 -5.17 -10.47 10.45
CA LYS A 29 -6.51 -10.50 11.02
C LYS A 29 -6.72 -9.37 12.04
N GLY A 30 -7.81 -8.63 11.89
CA GLY A 30 -8.18 -7.55 12.78
C GLY A 30 -7.55 -6.20 12.43
N SER A 31 -6.62 -6.16 11.47
CA SER A 31 -6.04 -4.91 10.98
C SER A 31 -6.76 -4.42 9.73
N GLU A 32 -6.44 -3.21 9.30
CA GLU A 32 -6.99 -2.65 8.08
C GLU A 32 -6.03 -1.64 7.48
N VAL A 33 -6.15 -1.39 6.16
CA VAL A 33 -5.30 -0.44 5.44
C VAL A 33 -6.18 0.50 4.61
N PRO A 34 -6.07 1.82 4.82
CA PRO A 34 -6.78 2.78 3.98
C PRO A 34 -6.09 2.88 2.61
N VAL A 35 -6.88 2.96 1.55
CA VAL A 35 -6.35 3.01 0.18
C VAL A 35 -7.10 4.03 -0.67
N ALA A 36 -6.39 4.61 -1.62
CA ALA A 36 -6.98 5.40 -2.69
C ALA A 36 -7.12 4.50 -3.93
N VAL A 37 -8.23 4.62 -4.63
CA VAL A 37 -8.54 3.78 -5.78
C VAL A 37 -8.60 4.64 -7.03
N TRP A 38 -7.91 4.20 -8.07
CA TRP A 38 -7.79 4.91 -9.35
C TRP A 38 -8.41 4.09 -10.46
N ILE A 39 -9.06 4.76 -11.41
CA ILE A 39 -9.51 4.11 -12.64
C ILE A 39 -8.33 4.14 -13.61
N VAL A 40 -7.99 2.98 -14.16
CA VAL A 40 -6.88 2.84 -15.10
C VAL A 40 -7.35 2.13 -16.38
N THR A 41 -6.75 2.50 -17.51
CA THR A 41 -6.96 1.79 -18.77
C THR A 41 -6.03 0.58 -18.84
N GLU A 42 -6.24 -0.29 -19.84
CA GLU A 42 -5.33 -1.43 -20.07
C GLU A 42 -3.89 -0.95 -20.33
N THR A 43 -3.73 0.13 -21.07
CA THR A 43 -2.41 0.72 -21.34
C THR A 43 -1.76 1.25 -20.06
N ASP A 44 -2.56 1.89 -19.20
CA ASP A 44 -2.09 2.37 -17.90
C ASP A 44 -1.66 1.19 -17.02
N GLU A 45 -2.44 0.11 -17.03
CA GLU A 45 -2.13 -1.08 -16.24
C GLU A 45 -0.81 -1.72 -16.70
N GLU A 46 -0.58 -1.83 -18.01
CA GLU A 46 0.68 -2.33 -18.54
C GLU A 46 1.88 -1.49 -18.11
N ALA A 47 1.73 -0.16 -18.12
CA ALA A 47 2.78 0.75 -17.66
C ALA A 47 3.05 0.59 -16.17
N LEU A 48 2.00 0.44 -15.35
CA LEU A 48 2.12 0.19 -13.92
C LEU A 48 2.80 -1.15 -13.64
N ASP A 49 2.45 -2.20 -14.38
CA ASP A 49 3.08 -3.52 -14.25
C ASP A 49 4.59 -3.41 -14.41
N ARG A 50 5.04 -2.65 -15.40
CA ARG A 50 6.48 -2.43 -15.62
C ARG A 50 7.10 -1.60 -14.50
N TYR A 51 6.42 -0.54 -14.08
CA TYR A 51 6.91 0.34 -13.02
C TYR A 51 7.06 -0.41 -11.69
N GLU A 52 6.07 -1.25 -11.34
CA GLU A 52 6.10 -2.02 -10.10
C GLU A 52 6.94 -3.29 -10.19
N GLY A 53 7.50 -3.60 -11.35
CA GLY A 53 8.29 -4.82 -11.56
C GLY A 53 7.45 -6.08 -11.40
N CYS A 54 6.21 -6.05 -11.85
CA CYS A 54 5.29 -7.19 -11.80
C CYS A 54 5.66 -8.20 -12.87
N PRO A 55 5.67 -9.50 -12.57
CA PRO A 55 5.33 -10.16 -11.29
C PRO A 55 6.55 -10.44 -10.38
N VAL A 56 7.74 -9.96 -10.73
CA VAL A 56 8.99 -10.34 -10.04
C VAL A 56 9.13 -9.65 -8.67
N PHE A 57 8.97 -8.32 -8.64
CA PHE A 57 9.10 -7.56 -7.40
C PHE A 57 7.76 -7.47 -6.66
N TYR A 58 6.72 -7.00 -7.34
CA TYR A 58 5.35 -7.02 -6.86
C TYR A 58 4.52 -8.00 -7.69
N TYR A 59 3.46 -8.55 -7.10
CA TYR A 59 2.44 -9.28 -7.84
C TYR A 59 1.11 -8.58 -7.68
N LYS A 60 0.21 -8.78 -8.65
CA LYS A 60 -1.15 -8.23 -8.58
C LYS A 60 -2.08 -9.20 -7.90
N LYS A 61 -2.91 -8.69 -7.01
CA LYS A 61 -3.98 -9.45 -6.40
C LYS A 61 -5.30 -8.75 -6.67
N ASP A 62 -6.26 -9.49 -7.20
CA ASP A 62 -7.62 -9.00 -7.39
C ASP A 62 -8.36 -9.05 -6.06
N MET A 63 -9.15 -8.04 -5.80
CA MET A 63 -10.02 -8.01 -4.63
C MET A 63 -11.22 -7.12 -4.89
N GLU A 64 -12.29 -7.38 -4.14
CA GLU A 64 -13.50 -6.59 -4.23
C GLU A 64 -13.54 -5.62 -3.05
N LEU A 65 -13.71 -4.33 -3.35
CA LEU A 65 -13.66 -3.27 -2.34
C LEU A 65 -14.91 -2.40 -2.41
N ASP A 66 -15.34 -1.93 -1.25
CA ASP A 66 -16.37 -0.91 -1.14
C ASP A 66 -15.69 0.46 -1.26
N ILE A 67 -15.94 1.14 -2.38
CA ILE A 67 -15.27 2.40 -2.70
C ILE A 67 -16.21 3.56 -2.43
N LYS A 68 -15.76 4.49 -1.59
CA LYS A 68 -16.44 5.74 -1.33
C LYS A 68 -15.98 6.78 -2.35
N GLY A 69 -16.88 7.22 -3.22
CA GLY A 69 -16.57 8.21 -4.24
C GLY A 69 -16.16 9.55 -3.64
N ILE A 70 -15.12 10.17 -4.19
CA ILE A 70 -14.63 11.47 -3.71
C ILE A 70 -15.64 12.58 -3.93
N ARG A 71 -16.31 12.58 -5.08
CA ARG A 71 -17.28 13.62 -5.41
C ARG A 71 -18.65 13.42 -4.77
N THR A 72 -19.13 12.18 -4.77
CA THR A 72 -20.51 11.87 -4.41
C THR A 72 -20.68 11.37 -2.98
N GLY A 73 -19.60 10.85 -2.37
CA GLY A 73 -19.68 10.17 -1.08
C GLY A 73 -20.43 8.84 -1.12
N LYS A 74 -20.88 8.41 -2.28
CA LYS A 74 -21.60 7.15 -2.45
C LYS A 74 -20.64 5.98 -2.38
N ILE A 75 -21.09 4.89 -1.76
CA ILE A 75 -20.30 3.66 -1.63
C ILE A 75 -20.75 2.68 -2.70
N ARG A 76 -19.80 2.18 -3.47
CA ARG A 76 -20.04 1.17 -4.52
C ARG A 76 -19.00 0.07 -4.44
N LYS A 77 -19.47 -1.17 -4.55
CA LYS A 77 -18.59 -2.33 -4.60
C LYS A 77 -18.02 -2.49 -5.99
N ARG A 78 -16.69 -2.62 -6.08
CA ARG A 78 -15.96 -2.75 -7.35
C ARG A 78 -14.87 -3.79 -7.24
N LYS A 79 -14.61 -4.46 -8.37
CA LYS A 79 -13.42 -5.31 -8.51
C LYS A 79 -12.22 -4.39 -8.72
N CYS A 80 -11.18 -4.62 -7.93
CA CYS A 80 -9.95 -3.84 -7.96
C CYS A 80 -8.77 -4.78 -8.01
N PHE A 81 -7.58 -4.26 -8.32
CA PHE A 81 -6.34 -4.98 -8.09
C PHE A 81 -5.40 -4.13 -7.27
N VAL A 82 -4.50 -4.78 -6.56
CA VAL A 82 -3.47 -4.13 -5.75
C VAL A 82 -2.15 -4.83 -6.00
N TYR A 83 -1.07 -4.05 -6.04
CA TYR A 83 0.27 -4.60 -6.12
C TYR A 83 0.76 -4.90 -4.71
N ILE A 84 1.21 -6.14 -4.51
CA ILE A 84 1.71 -6.62 -3.22
C ILE A 84 3.13 -7.12 -3.43
N MET A 85 4.05 -6.70 -2.56
CA MET A 85 5.42 -7.22 -2.57
C MET A 85 5.39 -8.68 -2.13
N HIS A 86 6.18 -9.53 -2.78
CA HIS A 86 6.24 -10.95 -2.40
C HIS A 86 6.58 -11.08 -0.92
N GLU A 87 5.81 -11.90 -0.21
CA GLU A 87 5.83 -11.96 1.24
C GLU A 87 7.16 -12.44 1.85
N GLU A 88 7.97 -13.17 1.09
CA GLU A 88 9.29 -13.62 1.56
C GLU A 88 10.31 -12.49 1.70
N ARG A 89 10.03 -11.31 1.21
CA ARG A 89 10.94 -10.18 1.39
C ARG A 89 10.95 -9.71 2.84
N LYS A 90 12.11 -9.23 3.29
CA LYS A 90 12.30 -8.86 4.69
C LYS A 90 11.81 -7.45 4.98
N ILE A 91 11.38 -7.23 6.21
CA ILE A 91 11.07 -5.89 6.71
C ILE A 91 12.34 -5.05 6.67
N GLY A 92 12.23 -3.82 6.21
CA GLY A 92 13.33 -2.88 6.09
C GLY A 92 12.94 -1.50 6.55
N ILE A 93 13.94 -0.67 6.84
CA ILE A 93 13.72 0.72 7.24
C ILE A 93 13.68 1.60 5.99
N PRO A 94 12.56 2.29 5.74
CA PRO A 94 12.46 3.17 4.57
C PRO A 94 13.29 4.44 4.74
N SER A 95 13.66 5.07 3.63
CA SER A 95 14.29 6.39 3.66
C SER A 95 13.29 7.44 4.15
N LEU A 96 13.78 8.51 4.76
CA LEU A 96 12.92 9.60 5.24
C LEU A 96 12.19 10.28 4.08
N SER A 97 12.82 10.41 2.93
CA SER A 97 12.19 11.03 1.76
C SER A 97 11.00 10.20 1.25
N TYR A 98 11.14 8.87 1.26
CA TYR A 98 10.05 7.98 0.87
C TYR A 98 8.88 8.05 1.86
N VAL A 99 9.19 8.03 3.16
CA VAL A 99 8.16 8.16 4.21
C VAL A 99 7.41 9.48 4.06
N ARG A 100 8.12 10.57 3.79
CA ARG A 100 7.50 11.88 3.56
C ARG A 100 6.55 11.85 2.36
N THR A 101 6.93 11.19 1.29
CA THR A 101 6.06 11.02 0.12
C THR A 101 4.78 10.25 0.48
N CYS A 102 4.91 9.18 1.26
CA CYS A 102 3.76 8.40 1.74
C CYS A 102 2.85 9.25 2.64
N LEU A 103 3.45 10.03 3.54
CA LEU A 103 2.71 10.91 4.45
C LEU A 103 1.94 11.98 3.68
N ASP A 104 2.56 12.59 2.67
CA ASP A 104 1.88 13.57 1.81
C ASP A 104 0.64 12.96 1.16
N GLY A 105 0.74 11.73 0.68
CA GLY A 105 -0.40 11.00 0.13
C GLY A 105 -1.50 10.76 1.17
N TYR A 106 -1.14 10.34 2.37
CA TYR A 106 -2.08 10.13 3.45
C TYR A 106 -2.81 11.43 3.83
N ILE A 107 -2.10 12.52 3.94
CA ILE A 107 -2.67 13.84 4.23
C ILE A 107 -3.63 14.25 3.11
N SER A 108 -3.23 14.08 1.85
CA SER A 108 -4.06 14.45 0.69
C SER A 108 -5.40 13.73 0.67
N PHE A 109 -5.43 12.47 1.10
CA PHE A 109 -6.66 11.67 1.12
C PHE A 109 -7.38 11.67 2.48
N GLY A 110 -6.83 12.36 3.47
CA GLY A 110 -7.43 12.42 4.80
C GLY A 110 -7.31 11.11 5.57
N PHE A 111 -6.32 10.28 5.29
CA PHE A 111 -6.09 9.02 6.01
C PHE A 111 -5.41 9.28 7.35
N ASP A 112 -5.70 8.42 8.32
CA ASP A 112 -5.07 8.49 9.64
C ASP A 112 -3.58 8.13 9.52
N GLU A 113 -2.73 9.03 9.99
CA GLU A 113 -1.27 8.87 9.91
C GLU A 113 -0.75 7.72 10.79
N HIS A 114 -1.53 7.26 11.77
CA HIS A 114 -1.07 6.22 12.68
C HIS A 114 -0.73 4.91 11.95
N TYR A 115 -1.37 4.62 10.82
CA TYR A 115 -1.04 3.43 10.02
C TYR A 115 0.42 3.46 9.54
N LEU A 116 0.86 4.63 9.06
CA LEU A 116 2.26 4.82 8.65
C LEU A 116 3.20 4.79 9.86
N SER A 117 2.82 5.44 10.95
CA SER A 117 3.63 5.48 12.17
C SER A 117 3.85 4.08 12.74
N GLU A 118 2.81 3.26 12.80
CA GLU A 118 2.92 1.87 13.25
C GLU A 118 3.81 1.04 12.34
N ALA A 119 3.70 1.24 11.01
CA ALA A 119 4.56 0.55 10.05
C ALA A 119 6.04 0.94 10.24
N GLN A 120 6.32 2.22 10.49
CA GLN A 120 7.68 2.69 10.78
C GLN A 120 8.21 2.11 12.09
N ILE A 121 7.41 2.10 13.14
CA ILE A 121 7.81 1.55 14.44
C ILE A 121 8.15 0.07 14.28
N ARG A 122 7.33 -0.68 13.56
CA ARG A 122 7.60 -2.09 13.29
C ARG A 122 8.90 -2.28 12.50
N ALA A 123 9.16 -1.43 11.50
CA ALA A 123 10.39 -1.48 10.71
C ALA A 123 11.62 -1.27 11.60
N VAL A 124 11.58 -0.28 12.47
CA VAL A 124 12.68 -0.01 13.39
C VAL A 124 12.88 -1.18 14.37
N LYS A 125 11.80 -1.73 14.93
CA LYS A 125 11.88 -2.85 15.88
C LYS A 125 12.41 -4.12 15.25
N GLU A 126 11.98 -4.46 14.03
CA GLU A 126 12.32 -5.73 13.40
C GLU A 126 13.58 -5.69 12.54
N ALA A 127 13.93 -4.52 11.97
CA ALA A 127 15.10 -4.38 11.11
C ALA A 127 16.22 -3.54 11.75
N GLY A 128 15.86 -2.56 12.59
CA GLY A 128 16.83 -1.64 13.17
C GLY A 128 17.69 -2.23 14.27
N TYR A 129 17.29 -3.36 14.86
CA TYR A 129 18.04 -4.04 15.93
C TYR A 129 18.81 -5.26 15.46
N GLU A 130 18.84 -5.51 14.16
CA GLU A 130 19.63 -6.58 13.55
C GLU A 130 21.04 -6.09 13.26
N ASP A 131 21.88 -6.01 14.25
CA ASP A 131 23.29 -5.68 14.08
C ASP A 131 24.18 -6.92 14.16
#